data_ad86358f7d59f5867306bf8acb2e1d6d
#
_entry.id   ad86358f7d59f5867306bf8acb2e1d6d
#
_cell.length_a   1.000
_cell.length_b   1.000
_cell.length_c   1.000
_cell.angle_alpha   90.00
_cell.angle_beta   90.00
_cell.angle_gamma   90.00
#
_symmetry.space_group_name_H-M   'P 1'
#
loop_
_entity.id
_entity.type
_entity.pdbx_description
1 polymer ?
#
loop_
_entity_poly.entity_id
_entity_poly.type
_entity_poly.pdbx_seq_one_letter_code
_entity_poly.pdbx_strand_id
1 'polypeptide(L)'
;MILAMRKIAPARRLCEMPPSDSSPLDWYDLPLFFARRPGKALFYIAVQTEDRPGALVAVADILRSESLNLLHVSMSGIPGGCAVGHLYVEGNTAGIRAALEERLRESEIIRAVRVEEGRDGLLVGKALPLRSRDSGLRVAALTSPYLFSTLDTLREEMGSGGAALVYRQGAQLGRNAWVRHAEVLGGIENVRIHLEYLLEGLALAGFGRVKLLDIDPEKGTARIRLSESVECADHQILNPYSQFFRGYFAGVFSTILGGEMTCVETKCIAMGAGTCEFEIARKEEASGDTES
;
A
#
# COMPACT_ATOMS: atom_id res chain seq x y z
N MET A 1 -16.44 9.71 -36.63
CA MET A 1 -17.02 8.59 -35.89
C MET A 1 -16.62 8.83 -34.42
N ILE A 2 -17.49 9.57 -33.68
CA ILE A 2 -17.24 10.00 -32.31
C ILE A 2 -17.64 8.81 -31.43
N LEU A 3 -16.65 8.17 -30.79
CA LEU A 3 -16.91 7.17 -29.77
C LEU A 3 -17.76 7.82 -28.66
N ALA A 4 -18.97 7.34 -28.48
CA ALA A 4 -19.81 7.72 -27.37
C ALA A 4 -19.10 7.30 -26.08
N MET A 5 -18.56 8.27 -25.34
CA MET A 5 -18.13 8.07 -23.97
C MET A 5 -19.35 7.55 -23.18
N ARG A 6 -19.37 6.27 -22.83
CA ARG A 6 -20.30 5.78 -21.82
C ARG A 6 -20.16 6.69 -20.61
N LYS A 7 -21.27 7.27 -20.17
CA LYS A 7 -21.33 8.03 -18.92
C LYS A 7 -20.80 7.10 -17.83
N ILE A 8 -19.57 7.34 -17.41
CA ILE A 8 -19.06 6.79 -16.16
C ILE A 8 -20.04 7.32 -15.12
N ALA A 9 -20.70 6.44 -14.41
CA ALA A 9 -21.56 6.83 -13.30
C ALA A 9 -20.75 7.76 -12.40
N PRO A 10 -21.35 8.84 -11.87
CA PRO A 10 -20.61 9.77 -11.03
C PRO A 10 -19.97 8.93 -9.92
N ALA A 11 -18.64 9.00 -9.85
CA ALA A 11 -17.88 8.38 -8.78
C ALA A 11 -18.57 8.78 -7.48
N ARG A 12 -19.23 7.82 -6.83
CA ARG A 12 -19.74 8.00 -5.47
C ARG A 12 -18.56 8.57 -4.71
N ARG A 13 -18.80 9.62 -3.94
CA ARG A 13 -17.83 10.48 -3.26
C ARG A 13 -16.62 9.67 -2.78
N LEU A 14 -15.55 9.67 -3.55
CA LEU A 14 -14.24 9.08 -3.24
C LEU A 14 -13.53 9.82 -2.09
N CYS A 15 -14.26 10.61 -1.34
CA CYS A 15 -13.83 11.32 -0.14
C CYS A 15 -14.76 11.01 1.02
N GLU A 16 -15.18 9.76 1.17
CA GLU A 16 -15.66 9.37 2.48
C GLU A 16 -14.42 9.24 3.36
N MET A 17 -14.35 10.15 4.32
CA MET A 17 -13.41 10.07 5.44
C MET A 17 -13.48 8.65 6.03
N PRO A 18 -12.38 8.17 6.64
CA PRO A 18 -12.38 6.88 7.33
C PRO A 18 -13.65 6.72 8.17
N PRO A 19 -14.14 5.48 8.39
CA PRO A 19 -15.33 5.24 9.18
C PRO A 19 -15.37 6.12 10.41
N SER A 20 -16.53 6.67 10.74
CA SER A 20 -16.70 7.67 11.80
C SER A 20 -16.10 7.29 13.16
N ASP A 21 -15.83 6.02 13.35
CA ASP A 21 -15.29 5.43 14.59
C ASP A 21 -13.77 5.22 14.57
N SER A 22 -13.07 5.56 13.46
CA SER A 22 -11.61 5.45 13.38
C SER A 22 -10.93 6.76 13.82
N SER A 23 -9.86 6.65 14.60
CA SER A 23 -9.01 7.78 14.92
C SER A 23 -8.30 8.29 13.67
N PRO A 24 -8.09 9.62 13.50
CA PRO A 24 -7.19 10.13 12.46
C PRO A 24 -5.78 9.56 12.51
N LEU A 25 -5.38 8.99 13.66
CA LEU A 25 -4.07 8.35 13.84
C LEU A 25 -4.01 6.92 13.24
N ASP A 26 -5.16 6.35 12.86
CA ASP A 26 -5.23 5.02 12.27
C ASP A 26 -4.97 5.01 10.75
N TRP A 27 -4.82 6.20 10.14
CA TRP A 27 -4.64 6.36 8.72
C TRP A 27 -3.33 7.09 8.40
N TYR A 28 -2.68 6.63 7.35
CA TYR A 28 -1.51 7.29 6.77
C TYR A 28 -1.88 7.82 5.39
N ASP A 29 -2.07 9.13 5.30
CA ASP A 29 -2.33 9.79 4.03
C ASP A 29 -1.06 9.85 3.18
N LEU A 30 -1.00 9.01 2.16
CA LEU A 30 0.08 9.01 1.20
C LEU A 30 -0.20 10.05 0.10
N PRO A 31 0.56 11.15 0.00
CA PRO A 31 0.40 12.14 -1.08
C PRO A 31 0.97 11.58 -2.38
N LEU A 32 0.19 10.73 -3.07
CA LEU A 32 0.72 10.00 -4.22
C LEU A 32 0.90 10.85 -5.46
N PHE A 33 0.00 11.85 -5.72
CA PHE A 33 -0.04 12.42 -7.05
C PHE A 33 -0.16 13.93 -7.12
N PHE A 34 -1.03 14.57 -6.35
CA PHE A 34 -1.24 16.01 -6.44
C PHE A 34 -1.89 16.60 -5.20
N ALA A 35 -1.57 17.84 -4.91
CA ALA A 35 -2.31 18.67 -3.98
C ALA A 35 -3.09 19.73 -4.77
N ARG A 36 -4.35 19.98 -4.41
CA ARG A 36 -5.16 21.06 -4.95
C ARG A 36 -5.60 21.98 -3.81
N ARG A 37 -5.18 23.23 -3.90
CA ARG A 37 -5.53 24.28 -2.94
C ARG A 37 -5.85 25.57 -3.71
N PRO A 38 -7.12 25.80 -4.12
CA PRO A 38 -7.50 27.01 -4.84
C PRO A 38 -7.10 28.27 -4.06
N GLY A 39 -6.49 29.24 -4.73
CA GLY A 39 -6.05 30.49 -4.11
C GLY A 39 -4.77 30.40 -3.28
N LYS A 40 -4.08 29.25 -3.27
CA LYS A 40 -2.79 29.08 -2.61
C LYS A 40 -1.68 28.82 -3.62
N ALA A 41 -0.49 29.30 -3.32
CA ALA A 41 0.73 28.87 -3.96
C ALA A 41 1.20 27.55 -3.31
N LEU A 42 1.50 26.57 -4.13
CA LEU A 42 1.94 25.24 -3.69
C LEU A 42 3.37 25.00 -4.15
N PHE A 43 4.19 24.41 -3.29
CA PHE A 43 5.57 24.07 -3.60
C PHE A 43 5.86 22.62 -3.20
N TYR A 44 6.61 21.95 -4.06
CA TYR A 44 7.31 20.72 -3.74
C TYR A 44 8.78 21.02 -3.53
N ILE A 45 9.33 20.55 -2.43
CA ILE A 45 10.71 20.77 -2.05
C ILE A 45 11.38 19.41 -1.81
N ALA A 46 12.45 19.15 -2.54
CA ALA A 46 13.34 18.04 -2.25
C ALA A 46 14.62 18.58 -1.63
N VAL A 47 14.97 18.10 -0.46
CA VAL A 47 16.21 18.50 0.25
C VAL A 47 17.08 17.29 0.55
N GLN A 48 18.38 17.47 0.46
CA GLN A 48 19.35 16.58 1.05
C GLN A 48 20.03 17.31 2.20
N THR A 49 19.99 16.72 3.38
CA THR A 49 20.56 17.30 4.60
C THR A 49 21.61 16.36 5.21
N GLU A 50 22.30 16.83 6.22
CA GLU A 50 23.01 15.94 7.15
C GLU A 50 21.98 15.10 7.92
N ASP A 51 22.31 13.82 8.16
CA ASP A 51 21.47 12.93 8.98
C ASP A 51 21.84 13.10 10.45
N ARG A 52 21.29 14.13 11.07
CA ARG A 52 21.51 14.46 12.50
C ARG A 52 20.29 15.09 13.14
N PRO A 53 20.17 15.01 14.47
CA PRO A 53 19.11 15.71 15.19
C PRO A 53 19.08 17.20 14.83
N GLY A 54 17.86 17.73 14.61
CA GLY A 54 17.64 19.13 14.25
C GLY A 54 17.65 19.43 12.74
N ALA A 55 18.03 18.48 11.87
CA ALA A 55 18.04 18.73 10.42
C ALA A 55 16.65 19.15 9.87
N LEU A 56 15.58 18.46 10.26
CA LEU A 56 14.23 18.81 9.86
C LEU A 56 13.78 20.16 10.48
N VAL A 57 14.22 20.46 11.70
CA VAL A 57 13.91 21.74 12.38
C VAL A 57 14.45 22.91 11.58
N ALA A 58 15.72 22.84 11.12
CA ALA A 58 16.32 23.89 10.31
C ALA A 58 15.54 24.16 9.01
N VAL A 59 15.08 23.11 8.32
CA VAL A 59 14.22 23.26 7.15
C VAL A 59 12.88 23.91 7.53
N ALA A 60 12.24 23.43 8.59
CA ALA A 60 10.94 23.94 9.04
C ALA A 60 11.03 25.42 9.49
N ASP A 61 12.11 25.85 10.10
CA ASP A 61 12.33 27.25 10.50
C ASP A 61 12.43 28.18 9.28
N ILE A 62 13.10 27.74 8.21
CA ILE A 62 13.13 28.49 6.95
C ILE A 62 11.73 28.59 6.37
N LEU A 63 10.97 27.50 6.28
CA LEU A 63 9.61 27.52 5.79
C LEU A 63 8.71 28.46 6.61
N ARG A 64 8.85 28.43 7.91
CA ARG A 64 8.14 29.32 8.84
C ARG A 64 8.47 30.79 8.60
N SER A 65 9.76 31.12 8.38
CA SER A 65 10.19 32.50 8.08
C SER A 65 9.59 33.02 6.79
N GLU A 66 9.37 32.16 5.80
CA GLU A 66 8.72 32.45 4.52
C GLU A 66 7.18 32.36 4.57
N SER A 67 6.59 32.19 5.78
CA SER A 67 5.15 32.04 5.98
C SER A 67 4.53 30.87 5.18
N LEU A 68 5.27 29.78 5.02
CA LEU A 68 4.85 28.57 4.35
C LEU A 68 4.36 27.54 5.36
N ASN A 69 3.19 26.96 5.08
CA ASN A 69 2.62 25.87 5.87
C ASN A 69 3.03 24.52 5.29
N LEU A 70 3.47 23.61 6.15
CA LEU A 70 3.86 22.26 5.76
C LEU A 70 2.61 21.37 5.68
N LEU A 71 2.31 20.87 4.49
CA LEU A 71 1.19 19.96 4.23
C LEU A 71 1.58 18.50 4.45
N HIS A 72 2.78 18.14 4.01
CA HIS A 72 3.32 16.79 4.15
C HIS A 72 4.84 16.81 4.15
N VAL A 73 5.44 15.91 4.90
CA VAL A 73 6.87 15.66 4.89
C VAL A 73 7.15 14.16 4.96
N SER A 74 8.07 13.72 4.12
CA SER A 74 8.69 12.41 4.21
C SER A 74 10.20 12.61 4.25
N MET A 75 10.88 12.16 5.29
CA MET A 75 12.32 12.30 5.45
C MET A 75 12.94 10.96 5.82
N SER A 76 14.02 10.61 5.15
CA SER A 76 14.69 9.32 5.33
C SER A 76 16.21 9.50 5.31
N GLY A 77 16.90 8.96 6.31
CA GLY A 77 18.34 8.81 6.27
C GLY A 77 18.78 7.90 5.13
N ILE A 78 19.89 8.20 4.49
CA ILE A 78 20.51 7.40 3.43
C ILE A 78 21.96 7.08 3.81
N PRO A 79 22.57 6.04 3.21
CA PRO A 79 23.99 5.76 3.47
C PRO A 79 24.88 6.99 3.24
N GLY A 80 25.91 7.14 4.07
CA GLY A 80 26.85 8.27 3.99
C GLY A 80 26.50 9.45 4.91
N GLY A 81 25.67 9.27 5.94
CA GLY A 81 25.36 10.30 6.94
C GLY A 81 24.52 11.45 6.38
N CYS A 82 23.71 11.18 5.40
CA CYS A 82 22.78 12.12 4.80
C CYS A 82 21.34 11.68 5.00
N ALA A 83 20.40 12.64 4.96
CA ALA A 83 18.97 12.38 4.86
C ALA A 83 18.40 13.08 3.62
N VAL A 84 17.40 12.47 3.02
CA VAL A 84 16.62 13.07 1.92
C VAL A 84 15.20 13.30 2.39
N GLY A 85 14.74 14.53 2.23
CA GLY A 85 13.39 14.98 2.55
C GLY A 85 12.60 15.36 1.30
N HIS A 86 11.31 15.01 1.30
CA HIS A 86 10.33 15.44 0.31
C HIS A 86 9.21 16.15 1.05
N LEU A 87 9.03 17.43 0.77
CA LEU A 87 8.06 18.27 1.46
C LEU A 87 7.07 18.86 0.46
N TYR A 88 5.82 18.91 0.89
CA TYR A 88 4.76 19.63 0.19
C TYR A 88 4.32 20.79 1.07
N VAL A 89 4.39 22.00 0.56
CA VAL A 89 4.10 23.21 1.33
C VAL A 89 3.15 24.13 0.57
N GLU A 90 2.42 24.94 1.33
CA GLU A 90 1.53 25.97 0.78
C GLU A 90 1.83 27.34 1.36
N GLY A 91 1.59 28.36 0.57
CA GLY A 91 1.71 29.76 0.96
C GLY A 91 0.68 30.64 0.27
N ASN A 92 0.73 31.93 0.57
CA ASN A 92 -0.16 32.91 -0.06
C ASN A 92 0.48 33.63 -1.26
N THR A 93 1.81 33.50 -1.41
CA THR A 93 2.57 34.23 -2.42
C THR A 93 3.13 33.26 -3.45
N ALA A 94 2.74 33.45 -4.71
CA ALA A 94 3.31 32.73 -5.84
C ALA A 94 4.60 33.44 -6.37
N GLY A 95 5.37 32.72 -7.18
CA GLY A 95 6.58 33.26 -7.82
C GLY A 95 7.81 33.34 -6.93
N ILE A 96 7.76 32.82 -5.69
CA ILE A 96 8.88 32.86 -4.74
C ILE A 96 9.83 31.66 -4.88
N ARG A 97 9.61 30.77 -5.85
CA ARG A 97 10.40 29.53 -6.01
C ARG A 97 11.91 29.73 -5.95
N ALA A 98 12.41 30.69 -6.73
CA ALA A 98 13.88 30.92 -6.81
C ALA A 98 14.44 31.47 -5.50
N ALA A 99 13.76 32.44 -4.88
CA ALA A 99 14.17 32.99 -3.60
C ALA A 99 14.12 31.94 -2.48
N LEU A 100 13.07 31.09 -2.44
CA LEU A 100 12.95 29.99 -1.48
C LEU A 100 14.09 28.98 -1.66
N GLU A 101 14.41 28.63 -2.91
CA GLU A 101 15.49 27.69 -3.21
C GLU A 101 16.87 28.25 -2.79
N GLU A 102 17.10 29.52 -3.03
CA GLU A 102 18.32 30.22 -2.59
C GLU A 102 18.40 30.26 -1.06
N ARG A 103 17.31 30.65 -0.40
CA ARG A 103 17.23 30.72 1.06
C ARG A 103 17.49 29.36 1.73
N LEU A 104 17.00 28.28 1.13
CA LEU A 104 17.29 26.93 1.62
C LEU A 104 18.75 26.54 1.40
N ARG A 105 19.40 26.97 0.29
CA ARG A 105 20.81 26.71 0.03
C ARG A 105 21.77 27.42 0.97
N GLU A 106 21.37 28.55 1.55
CA GLU A 106 22.17 29.27 2.55
C GLU A 106 22.35 28.50 3.87
N SER A 107 21.53 27.49 4.11
CA SER A 107 21.60 26.70 5.33
C SER A 107 22.78 25.72 5.29
N GLU A 108 23.66 25.78 6.27
CA GLU A 108 24.83 24.90 6.40
C GLU A 108 24.48 23.40 6.46
N ILE A 109 23.26 23.08 6.89
CA ILE A 109 22.77 21.70 7.03
C ILE A 109 22.31 21.14 5.68
N ILE A 110 21.90 21.99 4.74
CA ILE A 110 21.31 21.57 3.46
C ILE A 110 22.43 21.44 2.43
N ARG A 111 22.67 20.21 1.98
CA ARG A 111 23.68 19.88 0.99
C ARG A 111 23.21 20.05 -0.45
N ALA A 112 21.91 19.79 -0.68
CA ALA A 112 21.28 19.98 -1.97
C ALA A 112 19.79 20.28 -1.78
N VAL A 113 19.23 21.10 -2.67
CA VAL A 113 17.82 21.44 -2.68
C VAL A 113 17.31 21.62 -4.09
N ARG A 114 16.06 21.28 -4.29
CA ARG A 114 15.28 21.57 -5.49
C ARG A 114 13.88 21.99 -5.07
N VAL A 115 13.41 23.10 -5.61
CA VAL A 115 12.07 23.62 -5.38
C VAL A 115 11.29 23.64 -6.70
N GLU A 116 10.09 23.12 -6.68
CA GLU A 116 9.13 23.16 -7.79
C GLU A 116 7.89 23.91 -7.33
N GLU A 117 7.37 24.79 -8.17
CA GLU A 117 6.15 25.53 -7.88
C GLU A 117 4.99 24.99 -8.70
N GLY A 118 3.85 24.81 -8.05
CA GLY A 118 2.59 24.44 -8.68
C GLY A 118 2.01 25.58 -9.52
N ARG A 119 0.99 25.27 -10.31
CA ARG A 119 0.27 26.25 -11.13
C ARG A 119 -1.22 26.19 -10.79
N ASP A 120 -1.85 27.35 -10.70
CA ASP A 120 -3.31 27.49 -10.49
C ASP A 120 -3.83 26.71 -9.26
N GLY A 121 -3.06 26.70 -8.19
CA GLY A 121 -3.39 25.94 -6.98
C GLY A 121 -3.34 24.42 -7.15
N LEU A 122 -2.64 23.94 -8.17
CA LEU A 122 -2.39 22.54 -8.43
C LEU A 122 -0.89 22.28 -8.37
N LEU A 123 -0.48 21.35 -7.55
CA LEU A 123 0.88 20.83 -7.50
C LEU A 123 0.86 19.36 -7.85
N VAL A 124 1.54 19.02 -8.92
CA VAL A 124 1.84 17.63 -9.26
C VAL A 124 3.25 17.35 -8.76
N GLY A 125 3.39 16.46 -7.81
CA GLY A 125 4.70 16.00 -7.36
C GLY A 125 5.48 15.50 -8.56
N LYS A 126 6.74 15.89 -8.72
CA LYS A 126 7.57 15.32 -9.77
C LYS A 126 7.63 13.83 -9.58
N ALA A 127 7.35 13.12 -10.66
CA ALA A 127 7.32 11.68 -10.74
C ALA A 127 8.70 11.08 -10.39
N LEU A 128 9.02 11.04 -9.11
CA LEU A 128 10.11 10.21 -8.64
C LEU A 128 9.58 8.78 -8.61
N PRO A 129 10.32 7.82 -9.19
CA PRO A 129 9.90 6.44 -9.09
C PRO A 129 9.86 6.03 -7.63
N LEU A 130 8.68 5.55 -7.19
CA LEU A 130 8.53 4.98 -5.87
C LEU A 130 9.43 3.74 -5.74
N ARG A 131 10.12 3.65 -4.63
CA ARG A 131 11.01 2.52 -4.34
C ARG A 131 10.80 2.10 -2.89
N SER A 132 10.65 0.80 -2.67
CA SER A 132 10.73 0.25 -1.32
C SER A 132 12.14 0.45 -0.78
N ARG A 133 12.25 1.00 0.42
CA ARG A 133 13.52 1.23 1.07
C ARG A 133 14.26 -0.07 1.36
N ASP A 134 13.54 -1.04 1.89
CA ASP A 134 14.12 -2.29 2.39
C ASP A 134 14.61 -3.19 1.25
N SER A 135 13.82 -3.27 0.17
CA SER A 135 14.15 -4.13 -0.97
C SER A 135 14.84 -3.42 -2.12
N GLY A 136 14.82 -2.07 -2.16
CA GLY A 136 15.29 -1.30 -3.31
C GLY A 136 14.44 -1.46 -4.58
N LEU A 137 13.37 -2.26 -4.54
CA LEU A 137 12.52 -2.53 -5.69
C LEU A 137 11.63 -1.33 -6.00
N ARG A 138 11.32 -1.15 -7.29
CA ARG A 138 10.31 -0.18 -7.72
C ARG A 138 8.95 -0.59 -7.19
N VAL A 139 8.20 0.40 -6.73
CA VAL A 139 6.82 0.25 -6.28
C VAL A 139 5.91 0.94 -7.29
N ALA A 140 4.88 0.26 -7.73
CA ALA A 140 3.76 0.85 -8.46
C ALA A 140 2.60 1.03 -7.46
N ALA A 141 2.15 2.26 -7.25
CA ALA A 141 1.01 2.54 -6.40
C ALA A 141 -0.24 2.65 -7.26
N LEU A 142 -1.22 1.83 -6.95
CA LEU A 142 -2.55 1.87 -7.53
C LEU A 142 -3.55 2.01 -6.39
N THR A 143 -4.57 2.84 -6.56
CA THR A 143 -5.67 2.85 -5.61
C THR A 143 -6.43 1.55 -5.69
N SER A 144 -6.88 1.04 -4.54
CA SER A 144 -7.56 -0.25 -4.44
C SER A 144 -8.70 -0.43 -5.44
N PRO A 145 -9.61 0.55 -5.66
CA PRO A 145 -10.68 0.39 -6.64
C PRO A 145 -10.18 0.11 -8.06
N TYR A 146 -9.07 0.71 -8.48
CA TYR A 146 -8.52 0.44 -9.83
C TYR A 146 -7.89 -0.95 -9.94
N LEU A 147 -7.20 -1.39 -8.89
CA LEU A 147 -6.61 -2.74 -8.89
C LEU A 147 -7.72 -3.80 -8.93
N PHE A 148 -8.69 -3.70 -8.02
CA PHE A 148 -9.72 -4.73 -7.87
C PHE A 148 -10.75 -4.69 -9.00
N SER A 149 -11.09 -3.53 -9.58
CA SER A 149 -11.94 -3.47 -10.78
C SER A 149 -11.32 -4.23 -11.97
N THR A 150 -10.01 -4.27 -12.07
CA THR A 150 -9.33 -5.08 -13.11
C THR A 150 -9.52 -6.58 -12.84
N LEU A 151 -9.43 -7.00 -11.57
CA LEU A 151 -9.68 -8.40 -11.19
C LEU A 151 -11.15 -8.78 -11.35
N ASP A 152 -12.07 -7.87 -11.09
CA ASP A 152 -13.50 -8.07 -11.28
C ASP A 152 -13.85 -8.24 -12.75
N THR A 153 -13.26 -7.43 -13.63
CA THR A 153 -13.41 -7.61 -15.08
C THR A 153 -13.00 -9.02 -15.52
N LEU A 154 -11.90 -9.56 -14.97
CA LEU A 154 -11.51 -10.94 -15.28
C LEU A 154 -12.55 -11.97 -14.83
N ARG A 155 -13.15 -11.76 -13.66
CA ARG A 155 -14.23 -12.65 -13.15
C ARG A 155 -15.47 -12.56 -13.98
N GLU A 156 -15.87 -11.35 -14.35
CA GLU A 156 -17.09 -11.09 -15.15
C GLU A 156 -16.98 -11.67 -16.56
N GLU A 157 -15.85 -11.47 -17.23
CA GLU A 157 -15.65 -11.91 -18.61
C GLU A 157 -15.35 -13.41 -18.73
N MET A 158 -14.63 -14.00 -17.76
CA MET A 158 -14.15 -15.37 -17.84
C MET A 158 -14.79 -16.33 -16.82
N GLY A 159 -15.70 -15.85 -15.98
CA GLY A 159 -16.40 -16.66 -14.98
C GLY A 159 -15.46 -17.40 -14.04
N SER A 160 -15.65 -18.72 -13.91
CA SER A 160 -14.80 -19.55 -13.03
C SER A 160 -13.33 -19.60 -13.47
N GLY A 161 -13.05 -19.45 -14.76
CA GLY A 161 -11.69 -19.34 -15.28
C GLY A 161 -10.98 -18.07 -14.80
N GLY A 162 -11.69 -16.95 -14.84
CA GLY A 162 -11.19 -15.66 -14.29
C GLY A 162 -10.94 -15.74 -12.78
N ALA A 163 -11.87 -16.31 -12.03
CA ALA A 163 -11.71 -16.54 -10.58
C ALA A 163 -10.47 -17.41 -10.28
N ALA A 164 -10.23 -18.46 -11.07
CA ALA A 164 -9.05 -19.31 -10.93
C ALA A 164 -7.74 -18.56 -11.24
N LEU A 165 -7.74 -17.67 -12.23
CA LEU A 165 -6.59 -16.82 -12.55
C LEU A 165 -6.29 -15.84 -11.40
N VAL A 166 -7.30 -15.19 -10.86
CA VAL A 166 -7.17 -14.28 -9.70
C VAL A 166 -6.58 -15.02 -8.49
N TYR A 167 -7.09 -16.21 -8.21
CA TYR A 167 -6.54 -17.08 -7.15
C TYR A 167 -5.05 -17.41 -7.40
N ARG A 168 -4.68 -17.79 -8.62
CA ARG A 168 -3.28 -18.11 -8.98
C ARG A 168 -2.36 -16.91 -8.85
N GLN A 169 -2.82 -15.72 -9.22
CA GLN A 169 -2.06 -14.48 -9.03
C GLN A 169 -1.83 -14.21 -7.55
N GLY A 170 -2.87 -14.33 -6.73
CA GLY A 170 -2.73 -14.23 -5.27
C GLY A 170 -1.72 -15.24 -4.73
N ALA A 171 -1.82 -16.51 -5.13
CA ALA A 171 -0.92 -17.56 -4.67
C ALA A 171 0.55 -17.31 -5.05
N GLN A 172 0.80 -16.82 -6.26
CA GLN A 172 2.15 -16.45 -6.67
C GLN A 172 2.69 -15.26 -5.89
N LEU A 173 1.84 -14.24 -5.66
CA LEU A 173 2.23 -13.09 -4.84
C LEU A 173 2.55 -13.50 -3.41
N GLY A 174 1.71 -14.35 -2.80
CA GLY A 174 1.94 -14.85 -1.43
C GLY A 174 3.26 -15.62 -1.28
N ARG A 175 3.58 -16.52 -2.22
CA ARG A 175 4.88 -17.21 -2.23
C ARG A 175 6.04 -16.22 -2.32
N ASN A 176 5.98 -15.28 -3.26
CA ASN A 176 7.03 -14.28 -3.46
C ASN A 176 7.18 -13.36 -2.25
N ALA A 177 6.07 -12.98 -1.63
CA ALA A 177 6.06 -12.11 -0.46
C ALA A 177 6.80 -12.76 0.72
N TRP A 178 6.55 -14.04 1.00
CA TRP A 178 7.25 -14.76 2.06
C TRP A 178 8.74 -14.92 1.77
N VAL A 179 9.10 -15.38 0.57
CA VAL A 179 10.52 -15.54 0.17
C VAL A 179 11.26 -14.22 0.32
N ARG A 180 10.67 -13.14 -0.17
CA ARG A 180 11.28 -11.82 -0.10
C ARG A 180 11.41 -11.29 1.33
N HIS A 181 10.40 -11.53 2.16
CA HIS A 181 10.43 -11.18 3.57
C HIS A 181 11.58 -11.88 4.29
N ALA A 182 11.76 -13.18 4.03
CA ALA A 182 12.87 -13.96 4.59
C ALA A 182 14.25 -13.45 4.14
N GLU A 183 14.39 -13.07 2.88
CA GLU A 183 15.65 -12.51 2.34
C GLU A 183 16.00 -11.15 2.99
N VAL A 184 15.01 -10.26 3.15
CA VAL A 184 15.24 -8.92 3.72
C VAL A 184 15.64 -9.00 5.19
N LEU A 185 15.08 -9.95 5.95
CA LEU A 185 15.35 -10.10 7.38
C LEU A 185 16.54 -11.00 7.70
N GLY A 186 17.19 -11.57 6.68
CA GLY A 186 18.43 -12.33 6.86
C GLY A 186 18.29 -13.68 7.55
N GLY A 187 17.09 -14.27 7.52
CA GLY A 187 16.75 -15.54 8.12
C GLY A 187 15.55 -15.45 9.05
N ILE A 188 14.96 -16.59 9.37
CA ILE A 188 13.75 -16.67 10.19
C ILE A 188 13.99 -17.64 11.35
N GLU A 189 14.18 -17.09 12.54
CA GLU A 189 14.28 -17.91 13.75
C GLU A 189 12.90 -18.25 14.31
N ASN A 190 11.94 -17.33 14.20
CA ASN A 190 10.58 -17.51 14.69
C ASN A 190 9.55 -17.24 13.59
N VAL A 191 9.09 -18.32 12.95
CA VAL A 191 8.12 -18.28 11.84
C VAL A 191 6.85 -17.50 12.20
N ARG A 192 6.33 -17.66 13.42
CA ARG A 192 5.09 -16.99 13.83
C ARG A 192 5.25 -15.47 13.86
N ILE A 193 6.32 -14.96 14.46
CA ILE A 193 6.57 -13.53 14.54
C ILE A 193 6.75 -12.95 13.13
N HIS A 194 7.52 -13.61 12.28
CA HIS A 194 7.74 -13.15 10.92
C HIS A 194 6.47 -13.19 10.07
N LEU A 195 5.62 -14.18 10.29
CA LEU A 195 4.33 -14.26 9.63
C LEU A 195 3.41 -13.13 10.07
N GLU A 196 3.35 -12.82 11.36
CA GLU A 196 2.58 -11.70 11.88
C GLU A 196 3.03 -10.37 11.25
N TYR A 197 4.33 -10.08 11.16
CA TYR A 197 4.86 -8.91 10.48
C TYR A 197 4.53 -8.87 8.98
N LEU A 198 4.62 -10.00 8.28
CA LEU A 198 4.26 -10.07 6.87
C LEU A 198 2.77 -9.74 6.67
N LEU A 199 1.91 -10.28 7.53
CA LEU A 199 0.47 -10.06 7.47
C LEU A 199 0.09 -8.61 7.82
N GLU A 200 0.75 -8.00 8.80
CA GLU A 200 0.61 -6.57 9.11
C GLU A 200 1.03 -5.69 7.93
N GLY A 201 2.00 -6.11 7.16
CA GLY A 201 2.42 -5.44 5.93
C GLY A 201 1.31 -5.27 4.89
N LEU A 202 0.28 -6.13 4.91
CA LEU A 202 -0.89 -5.97 4.04
C LEU A 202 -1.72 -4.73 4.40
N ALA A 203 -1.79 -4.36 5.68
CA ALA A 203 -2.44 -3.11 6.10
C ALA A 203 -1.67 -1.90 5.61
N LEU A 204 -0.34 -1.91 5.72
CA LEU A 204 0.52 -0.84 5.20
C LEU A 204 0.43 -0.70 3.67
N ALA A 205 0.18 -1.80 2.98
CA ALA A 205 -0.05 -1.80 1.54
C ALA A 205 -1.49 -1.42 1.14
N GLY A 206 -2.38 -1.16 2.10
CA GLY A 206 -3.76 -0.77 1.87
C GLY A 206 -4.70 -1.90 1.49
N PHE A 207 -4.33 -3.16 1.75
CA PHE A 207 -5.15 -4.33 1.40
C PHE A 207 -6.19 -4.70 2.45
N GLY A 208 -6.03 -4.25 3.69
CA GLY A 208 -6.87 -4.56 4.85
C GLY A 208 -6.05 -5.05 6.04
N ARG A 209 -6.68 -5.13 7.20
CA ARG A 209 -6.02 -5.51 8.47
C ARG A 209 -6.12 -7.00 8.68
N VAL A 210 -4.99 -7.68 8.69
CA VAL A 210 -4.90 -9.13 8.82
C VAL A 210 -4.46 -9.52 10.22
N LYS A 211 -5.15 -10.52 10.79
CA LYS A 211 -4.79 -11.12 12.08
C LYS A 211 -4.65 -12.62 11.94
N LEU A 212 -3.49 -13.13 12.34
CA LEU A 212 -3.30 -14.57 12.55
C LEU A 212 -4.08 -15.00 13.80
N LEU A 213 -5.07 -15.87 13.62
CA LEU A 213 -5.85 -16.42 14.73
C LEU A 213 -5.18 -17.65 15.33
N ASP A 214 -4.70 -18.52 14.44
CA ASP A 214 -4.08 -19.79 14.84
C ASP A 214 -3.14 -20.31 13.75
N ILE A 215 -2.14 -21.10 14.15
CA ILE A 215 -1.25 -21.85 13.26
C ILE A 215 -0.78 -23.11 13.97
N ASP A 216 -0.95 -24.26 13.32
CA ASP A 216 -0.45 -25.56 13.73
C ASP A 216 0.44 -26.12 12.61
N PRO A 217 1.78 -25.95 12.71
CA PRO A 217 2.69 -26.43 11.69
C PRO A 217 2.72 -27.96 11.55
N GLU A 218 2.45 -28.71 12.64
CA GLU A 218 2.46 -30.17 12.62
C GLU A 218 1.28 -30.72 11.83
N LYS A 219 0.10 -30.12 12.03
CA LYS A 219 -1.10 -30.48 11.27
C LYS A 219 -1.14 -29.81 9.90
N GLY A 220 -0.30 -28.82 9.65
CA GLY A 220 -0.31 -28.03 8.43
C GLY A 220 -1.59 -27.21 8.30
N THR A 221 -2.07 -26.60 9.38
CA THR A 221 -3.29 -25.78 9.39
C THR A 221 -3.04 -24.39 9.92
N ALA A 222 -3.84 -23.42 9.44
CA ALA A 222 -3.84 -22.06 10.00
C ALA A 222 -5.21 -21.43 9.84
N ARG A 223 -5.50 -20.40 10.65
CA ARG A 223 -6.69 -19.56 10.55
C ARG A 223 -6.33 -18.09 10.57
N ILE A 224 -6.95 -17.33 9.68
CA ILE A 224 -6.71 -15.91 9.49
C ILE A 224 -8.04 -15.16 9.48
N ARG A 225 -8.01 -13.94 10.02
CA ARG A 225 -9.10 -12.95 9.90
C ARG A 225 -8.58 -11.75 9.14
N LEU A 226 -9.38 -11.25 8.19
CA LEU A 226 -9.13 -10.04 7.42
C LEU A 226 -10.29 -9.07 7.64
N SER A 227 -10.01 -7.91 8.20
CA SER A 227 -10.93 -6.79 8.34
C SER A 227 -10.64 -5.74 7.25
N GLU A 228 -11.65 -4.96 6.89
CA GLU A 228 -11.49 -3.88 5.89
C GLU A 228 -10.94 -4.39 4.54
N SER A 229 -11.36 -5.60 4.13
CA SER A 229 -10.90 -6.22 2.89
C SER A 229 -11.27 -5.38 1.66
N VAL A 230 -10.26 -4.87 0.96
CA VAL A 230 -10.48 -4.11 -0.28
C VAL A 230 -11.04 -4.95 -1.43
N GLU A 231 -10.87 -6.28 -1.40
CA GLU A 231 -11.44 -7.20 -2.39
C GLU A 231 -12.96 -7.35 -2.22
N CYS A 232 -13.48 -7.15 -1.01
CA CYS A 232 -14.88 -7.40 -0.67
C CYS A 232 -15.69 -6.13 -0.40
N ALA A 233 -15.05 -4.97 -0.23
CA ALA A 233 -15.67 -3.76 0.31
C ALA A 233 -16.88 -3.27 -0.49
N ASP A 234 -16.84 -3.38 -1.81
CA ASP A 234 -17.88 -2.84 -2.71
C ASP A 234 -18.84 -3.92 -3.25
N HIS A 235 -18.75 -5.15 -2.71
CA HIS A 235 -19.53 -6.28 -3.20
C HIS A 235 -20.60 -6.73 -2.21
N GLN A 236 -21.77 -7.13 -2.75
CA GLN A 236 -22.85 -7.81 -2.03
C GLN A 236 -23.25 -9.03 -2.85
N ILE A 237 -22.88 -10.21 -2.39
CA ILE A 237 -23.04 -11.47 -3.11
C ILE A 237 -23.41 -12.61 -2.17
N LEU A 238 -23.85 -13.73 -2.72
CA LEU A 238 -24.27 -14.90 -1.95
C LEU A 238 -23.18 -15.92 -1.68
N ASN A 239 -22.01 -15.79 -2.31
CA ASN A 239 -20.90 -16.75 -2.20
C ASN A 239 -19.62 -16.06 -1.80
N PRO A 240 -18.66 -16.74 -1.15
CA PRO A 240 -17.36 -16.19 -0.83
C PRO A 240 -16.62 -15.59 -2.04
N TYR A 241 -16.10 -14.38 -1.89
CA TYR A 241 -15.60 -13.58 -3.01
C TYR A 241 -14.07 -13.43 -3.07
N SER A 242 -13.38 -13.66 -1.97
CA SER A 242 -11.95 -13.34 -1.82
C SER A 242 -11.01 -14.30 -2.54
N GLN A 243 -11.13 -14.47 -3.86
CA GLN A 243 -10.24 -15.35 -4.62
C GLN A 243 -8.76 -14.94 -4.53
N PHE A 244 -8.49 -13.63 -4.59
CA PHE A 244 -7.12 -13.13 -4.48
C PHE A 244 -6.52 -13.44 -3.11
N PHE A 245 -7.22 -13.10 -2.02
CA PHE A 245 -6.70 -13.37 -0.67
C PHE A 245 -6.64 -14.85 -0.33
N ARG A 246 -7.60 -15.66 -0.78
CA ARG A 246 -7.51 -17.12 -0.66
C ARG A 246 -6.25 -17.64 -1.30
N GLY A 247 -5.95 -17.18 -2.53
CA GLY A 247 -4.71 -17.50 -3.21
C GLY A 247 -3.49 -17.02 -2.42
N TYR A 248 -3.47 -15.76 -2.00
CA TYR A 248 -2.35 -15.17 -1.28
C TYR A 248 -1.99 -15.95 -0.02
N PHE A 249 -2.97 -16.25 0.83
CA PHE A 249 -2.74 -17.04 2.04
C PHE A 249 -2.31 -18.46 1.71
N ALA A 250 -2.94 -19.13 0.75
CA ALA A 250 -2.48 -20.46 0.31
C ALA A 250 -1.01 -20.42 -0.16
N GLY A 251 -0.60 -19.39 -0.89
CA GLY A 251 0.77 -19.22 -1.35
C GLY A 251 1.79 -19.00 -0.23
N VAL A 252 1.47 -18.11 0.72
CA VAL A 252 2.30 -17.86 1.92
C VAL A 252 2.50 -19.15 2.69
N PHE A 253 1.41 -19.83 3.05
CA PHE A 253 1.47 -21.02 3.88
C PHE A 253 2.06 -22.25 3.17
N SER A 254 1.91 -22.35 1.84
CA SER A 254 2.61 -23.38 1.06
C SER A 254 4.13 -23.24 1.16
N THR A 255 4.63 -22.03 1.25
CA THR A 255 6.07 -21.78 1.39
C THR A 255 6.56 -22.02 2.82
N ILE A 256 5.73 -21.69 3.83
CA ILE A 256 6.08 -21.84 5.26
C ILE A 256 6.02 -23.29 5.70
N LEU A 257 4.91 -23.97 5.39
CA LEU A 257 4.59 -25.31 5.94
C LEU A 257 5.02 -26.43 4.99
N GLY A 258 5.49 -26.09 3.80
CA GLY A 258 5.84 -27.05 2.76
C GLY A 258 4.62 -27.77 2.18
N GLY A 259 4.66 -28.05 0.89
CA GLY A 259 3.57 -28.71 0.16
C GLY A 259 2.50 -27.73 -0.34
N GLU A 260 1.52 -28.26 -1.06
CA GLU A 260 0.42 -27.47 -1.58
C GLU A 260 -0.64 -27.24 -0.50
N MET A 261 -1.00 -25.98 -0.29
CA MET A 261 -2.03 -25.59 0.67
C MET A 261 -3.30 -25.16 -0.04
N THR A 262 -4.45 -25.46 0.56
CA THR A 262 -5.75 -24.91 0.18
C THR A 262 -6.15 -23.83 1.18
N CYS A 263 -6.94 -22.88 0.72
CA CYS A 263 -7.49 -21.83 1.56
C CYS A 263 -8.99 -21.69 1.26
N VAL A 264 -9.81 -21.85 2.29
CA VAL A 264 -11.27 -21.71 2.21
C VAL A 264 -11.69 -20.47 2.97
N GLU A 265 -12.51 -19.63 2.38
CA GLU A 265 -13.13 -18.50 3.05
C GLU A 265 -14.41 -18.96 3.74
N THR A 266 -14.44 -18.92 5.07
CA THR A 266 -15.57 -19.38 5.89
C THR A 266 -16.53 -18.27 6.28
N LYS A 267 -16.05 -17.01 6.28
CA LYS A 267 -16.85 -15.79 6.41
C LYS A 267 -16.39 -14.76 5.41
N CYS A 268 -17.30 -13.99 4.85
CA CYS A 268 -16.99 -12.98 3.83
C CYS A 268 -17.76 -11.69 4.09
N ILE A 269 -17.05 -10.55 4.02
CA ILE A 269 -17.65 -9.21 4.12
C ILE A 269 -18.69 -9.01 3.03
N ALA A 270 -18.41 -9.44 1.79
CA ALA A 270 -19.35 -9.35 0.68
C ALA A 270 -20.65 -10.16 0.89
N MET A 271 -20.66 -11.12 1.81
CA MET A 271 -21.84 -11.87 2.24
C MET A 271 -22.53 -11.25 3.47
N GLY A 272 -22.11 -10.08 3.93
CA GLY A 272 -22.67 -9.38 5.08
C GLY A 272 -22.00 -9.72 6.42
N ALA A 273 -20.91 -10.48 6.44
CA ALA A 273 -20.12 -10.67 7.67
C ALA A 273 -19.31 -9.40 8.00
N GLY A 274 -19.00 -9.18 9.29
CA GLY A 274 -18.17 -8.06 9.71
C GLY A 274 -16.70 -8.18 9.31
N THR A 275 -16.24 -9.40 9.02
CA THR A 275 -14.86 -9.72 8.62
C THR A 275 -14.85 -10.91 7.67
N CYS A 276 -13.78 -11.03 6.88
CA CYS A 276 -13.49 -12.29 6.18
C CYS A 276 -12.67 -13.22 7.10
N GLU A 277 -13.00 -14.50 7.14
CA GLU A 277 -12.22 -15.51 7.84
C GLU A 277 -11.83 -16.61 6.88
N PHE A 278 -10.60 -17.09 7.05
CA PHE A 278 -9.99 -18.07 6.16
C PHE A 278 -9.43 -19.24 6.98
N GLU A 279 -9.68 -20.42 6.48
CA GLU A 279 -9.09 -21.66 6.97
C GLU A 279 -8.13 -22.20 5.92
N ILE A 280 -6.89 -22.43 6.33
CA ILE A 280 -5.82 -22.95 5.52
C ILE A 280 -5.49 -24.34 5.97
N ALA A 281 -5.39 -25.28 5.02
CA ALA A 281 -5.04 -26.66 5.31
C ALA A 281 -4.18 -27.23 4.18
N ARG A 282 -3.41 -28.27 4.48
CA ARG A 282 -2.66 -29.02 3.48
C ARG A 282 -3.65 -29.66 2.50
N LYS A 283 -3.36 -29.54 1.22
CA LYS A 283 -4.13 -30.20 0.19
C LYS A 283 -3.87 -31.71 0.30
N GLU A 284 -4.93 -32.47 0.57
CA GLU A 284 -4.83 -33.94 0.54
C GLU A 284 -4.41 -34.36 -0.89
N GLU A 285 -3.35 -35.14 -0.98
CA GLU A 285 -3.02 -35.80 -2.23
C GLU A 285 -4.19 -36.73 -2.55
N ALA A 286 -4.80 -36.56 -3.71
CA ALA A 286 -5.78 -37.52 -4.19
C ALA A 286 -5.08 -38.87 -4.21
N SER A 287 -5.50 -39.75 -3.34
CA SER A 287 -5.04 -41.14 -3.34
C SER A 287 -5.36 -41.67 -4.74
N GLY A 288 -4.31 -41.79 -5.56
CA GLY A 288 -4.44 -42.39 -6.86
C GLY A 288 -4.85 -43.85 -6.66
N ASP A 289 -6.13 -44.12 -6.84
CA ASP A 289 -6.58 -45.47 -7.07
C ASP A 289 -5.89 -45.99 -8.33
N THR A 290 -4.75 -46.59 -8.15
CA THR A 290 -4.19 -47.52 -9.11
C THR A 290 -5.06 -48.77 -9.05
N GLU A 291 -6.20 -48.73 -9.76
CA GLU A 291 -6.85 -49.92 -10.20
C GLU A 291 -6.02 -50.53 -11.36
N SER A 292 -5.36 -51.60 -11.04
CA SER A 292 -4.68 -52.52 -11.96
C SER A 292 -5.68 -53.32 -12.79
#